data_dcf2c53aebf195504305bc6ca10114b6
#
_entry.id   dcf2c53aebf195504305bc6ca10114b6
#
_cell.length_a   1.000
_cell.length_b   1.000
_cell.length_c   1.000
_cell.angle_alpha   90.00
_cell.angle_beta   90.00
_cell.angle_gamma   90.00
#
_symmetry.space_group_name_H-M   'P 1'
#
loop_
_entity.id
_entity.type
_entity.pdbx_description
1 polymer ?
#
loop_
_entity_poly.entity_id
_entity_poly.type
_entity_poly.pdbx_seq_one_letter_code
_entity_poly.pdbx_strand_id
1 'polypeptide(L)'
;MKLVDQRLGLGVGALDSRAPVRDPRHHFRPEATRRRKPRGPWKAPNNAAGIMRTFTLQADVQGLCYRLEFNRARMTILTVRHLTTYSYASPVRLGEHRMMLRPRDSNDQRLLKASLEIEPRPHCLRWIHDVFDNCVAIADFVGETRRLVVENNITLEHIALDEPEFLLEDRARFYPFSYAADEMPDLARAIERHHPDASGELDHWVRQFVNQGRPTETGALLMTLTNVIKESVAYERRTTRGTQSPLETLALRRGSCRDFATLMMEAARALGFAARFVSGYLYVPSRDSGESHRGGGSTHAWCQVYLPGSGWVEFDPTNGIVGNRDLIRVAVARDARQAIPLHGFYYGKARDEEGMVVSVTVRRLPDPEPSTQVLVDAEP
;
A
#
# COMPACT_ATOMS: atom_id res chain seq x y z
N MET A 1 -38.21 3.57 2.73
CA MET A 1 -36.92 4.04 3.25
C MET A 1 -35.85 3.12 2.62
N LYS A 2 -35.20 3.56 1.52
CA LYS A 2 -34.16 2.74 0.85
C LYS A 2 -32.82 3.08 1.49
N LEU A 3 -32.19 2.09 2.09
CA LEU A 3 -30.76 2.14 2.43
C LEU A 3 -30.00 2.29 1.10
N VAL A 4 -29.29 3.37 0.93
CA VAL A 4 -28.29 3.49 -0.14
C VAL A 4 -27.01 2.90 0.44
N ASP A 5 -26.90 1.56 0.37
CA ASP A 5 -25.67 0.87 0.73
C ASP A 5 -24.62 1.18 -0.34
N GLN A 6 -23.57 1.86 0.05
CA GLN A 6 -22.39 2.11 -0.81
C GLN A 6 -21.51 0.86 -0.98
N ARG A 7 -21.97 -0.28 -0.52
CA ARG A 7 -21.35 -1.56 -0.83
C ARG A 7 -21.67 -1.93 -2.27
N LEU A 8 -20.63 -2.18 -3.03
CA LEU A 8 -20.58 -2.68 -4.40
C LEU A 8 -21.79 -3.54 -4.75
N GLY A 9 -22.49 -3.15 -5.85
CA GLY A 9 -23.56 -3.96 -6.44
C GLY A 9 -23.04 -5.34 -6.84
N LEU A 10 -23.35 -6.32 -6.03
CA LEU A 10 -23.41 -7.71 -6.41
C LEU A 10 -24.89 -8.03 -6.54
N GLY A 11 -25.34 -8.33 -7.76
CA GLY A 11 -26.68 -8.81 -8.03
C GLY A 11 -26.93 -10.10 -7.25
N VAL A 12 -27.83 -10.03 -6.29
CA VAL A 12 -28.33 -11.22 -5.58
C VAL A 12 -29.45 -11.79 -6.44
N GLY A 13 -29.14 -12.88 -7.13
CA GLY A 13 -30.16 -13.79 -7.68
C GLY A 13 -30.96 -14.39 -6.52
N ALA A 14 -32.29 -14.27 -6.60
CA ALA A 14 -33.21 -14.85 -5.64
C ALA A 14 -33.04 -16.38 -5.60
N LEU A 15 -32.61 -16.93 -4.45
CA LEU A 15 -32.68 -18.33 -4.13
C LEU A 15 -33.93 -18.58 -3.29
N ASP A 16 -34.76 -19.45 -3.82
CA ASP A 16 -36.01 -19.93 -3.27
C ASP A 16 -35.78 -20.70 -1.95
N SER A 17 -36.53 -20.31 -0.94
CA SER A 17 -36.45 -20.88 0.41
C SER A 17 -37.36 -22.13 0.52
N ARG A 18 -36.81 -23.33 0.47
CA ARG A 18 -37.41 -24.54 1.07
C ARG A 18 -36.42 -25.69 1.18
N ALA A 19 -35.73 -25.80 2.32
CA ALA A 19 -35.26 -27.11 2.83
C ALA A 19 -35.05 -27.04 4.36
N PRO A 20 -35.34 -28.12 5.09
CA PRO A 20 -35.44 -28.12 6.55
C PRO A 20 -34.05 -28.20 7.21
N VAL A 21 -33.91 -27.43 8.27
CA VAL A 21 -32.74 -27.40 9.19
C VAL A 21 -32.66 -28.73 9.93
N ARG A 22 -31.56 -29.47 9.78
CA ARG A 22 -31.19 -30.59 10.66
C ARG A 22 -30.24 -30.04 11.74
N ASP A 23 -30.66 -30.26 13.00
CA ASP A 23 -29.88 -30.02 14.23
C ASP A 23 -28.84 -31.12 14.42
N PRO A 24 -27.54 -30.86 14.53
CA PRO A 24 -26.55 -31.83 14.95
C PRO A 24 -26.06 -31.53 16.36
N ARG A 25 -26.80 -32.00 17.38
CA ARG A 25 -26.21 -32.17 18.71
C ARG A 25 -25.41 -33.46 18.74
N HIS A 26 -24.12 -33.41 18.52
CA HIS A 26 -23.22 -34.50 18.88
C HIS A 26 -22.41 -34.11 20.12
N HIS A 27 -22.65 -34.93 21.17
CA HIS A 27 -21.91 -34.93 22.42
C HIS A 27 -20.43 -35.23 22.19
N PHE A 28 -19.56 -34.29 22.53
CA PHE A 28 -18.13 -34.52 22.71
C PHE A 28 -17.87 -34.96 24.17
N ARG A 29 -17.41 -36.21 24.38
CA ARG A 29 -16.82 -36.65 25.63
C ARG A 29 -15.36 -36.23 25.68
N PRO A 30 -14.87 -35.60 26.78
CA PRO A 30 -13.44 -35.27 26.88
C PRO A 30 -12.66 -36.51 27.32
N GLU A 31 -11.67 -36.91 26.51
CA GLU A 31 -10.63 -37.86 26.94
C GLU A 31 -9.69 -37.19 27.93
N ALA A 32 -9.39 -37.90 29.00
CA ALA A 32 -8.53 -37.48 30.11
C ALA A 32 -7.06 -37.32 29.65
N THR A 33 -6.60 -36.10 29.48
CA THR A 33 -5.18 -35.82 29.29
C THR A 33 -4.42 -35.93 30.61
N ARG A 34 -3.46 -36.84 30.66
CA ARG A 34 -2.49 -37.02 31.74
C ARG A 34 -1.74 -35.69 32.03
N ARG A 35 -1.92 -35.20 33.26
CA ARG A 35 -1.15 -34.06 33.80
C ARG A 35 0.35 -34.39 33.82
N ARG A 36 1.14 -33.75 32.99
CA ARG A 36 2.60 -33.67 33.17
C ARG A 36 2.91 -32.60 34.24
N LYS A 37 3.76 -32.99 35.22
CA LYS A 37 4.27 -32.11 36.29
C LYS A 37 4.97 -30.87 35.69
N PRO A 38 4.80 -29.70 36.29
CA PRO A 38 5.54 -28.50 35.86
C PRO A 38 7.04 -28.68 36.13
N ARG A 39 7.86 -28.46 35.12
CA ARG A 39 9.32 -28.29 35.28
C ARG A 39 9.58 -26.98 36.01
N GLY A 40 10.46 -27.01 36.98
CA GLY A 40 10.82 -25.88 37.83
C GLY A 40 11.42 -24.68 37.07
N PRO A 41 11.63 -23.55 37.76
CA PRO A 41 11.95 -22.27 37.13
C PRO A 41 13.30 -22.35 36.40
N TRP A 42 13.30 -21.80 35.18
CA TRP A 42 14.45 -21.67 34.31
C TRP A 42 15.52 -20.77 34.99
N LYS A 43 16.66 -21.32 35.36
CA LYS A 43 17.78 -20.53 35.82
C LYS A 43 18.61 -20.09 34.63
N ALA A 44 18.69 -18.77 34.41
CA ALA A 44 19.61 -18.18 33.45
C ALA A 44 21.06 -18.50 33.84
N PRO A 45 21.92 -18.82 32.88
CA PRO A 45 23.35 -18.94 33.18
C PRO A 45 23.95 -17.55 33.46
N ASN A 46 24.59 -17.40 34.62
CA ASN A 46 25.43 -16.27 34.93
C ASN A 46 26.61 -16.24 33.97
N ASN A 47 26.61 -15.32 33.03
CA ASN A 47 27.82 -14.72 32.43
C ASN A 47 27.40 -13.52 31.57
N ALA A 48 27.06 -12.43 32.25
CA ALA A 48 26.96 -11.10 31.65
C ALA A 48 28.18 -10.29 32.14
N ALA A 49 29.34 -10.55 31.56
CA ALA A 49 30.46 -9.62 31.59
C ALA A 49 31.40 -9.96 30.44
N GLY A 50 31.48 -9.04 29.49
CA GLY A 50 32.57 -8.96 28.52
C GLY A 50 32.48 -9.91 27.36
N ILE A 51 32.14 -9.33 26.20
CA ILE A 51 32.95 -9.41 24.96
C ILE A 51 32.19 -8.53 23.91
N MET A 52 32.52 -7.25 23.95
CA MET A 52 32.48 -6.44 22.76
C MET A 52 33.60 -6.97 21.87
N ARG A 53 33.32 -7.98 21.06
CA ARG A 53 34.25 -8.42 20.02
C ARG A 53 33.95 -7.62 18.77
N THR A 54 34.80 -6.64 18.52
CA THR A 54 35.05 -6.05 17.20
C THR A 54 35.31 -7.22 16.25
N PHE A 55 34.37 -7.51 15.35
CA PHE A 55 34.62 -8.40 14.23
C PHE A 55 35.45 -7.65 13.20
N THR A 56 36.76 -7.77 13.32
CA THR A 56 37.67 -7.51 12.21
C THR A 56 37.58 -8.74 11.31
N LEU A 57 36.77 -8.70 10.27
CA LEU A 57 36.83 -9.66 9.17
C LEU A 57 38.08 -9.34 8.35
N GLN A 58 39.16 -10.01 8.63
CA GLN A 58 40.29 -10.12 7.74
C GLN A 58 39.96 -11.25 6.78
N ALA A 59 39.44 -10.90 5.61
CA ALA A 59 39.27 -11.80 4.48
C ALA A 59 40.24 -11.38 3.41
N ASP A 60 41.44 -12.01 3.47
CA ASP A 60 42.28 -12.17 2.32
C ASP A 60 41.70 -13.27 1.43
N VAL A 61 41.04 -12.89 0.36
CA VAL A 61 40.95 -13.62 -0.92
C VAL A 61 40.49 -12.65 -2.02
N GLN A 62 41.45 -12.31 -2.89
CA GLN A 62 41.28 -11.90 -4.29
C GLN A 62 40.00 -11.16 -4.71
N GLY A 63 40.04 -9.81 -4.66
CA GLY A 63 39.56 -9.06 -5.82
C GLY A 63 38.06 -8.87 -5.98
N LEU A 64 37.24 -8.84 -4.91
CA LEU A 64 35.92 -8.22 -4.98
C LEU A 64 35.73 -7.29 -3.78
N CYS A 65 36.39 -6.16 -3.85
CA CYS A 65 36.04 -5.01 -3.01
C CYS A 65 34.65 -4.53 -3.51
N TYR A 66 33.56 -5.10 -2.98
CA TYR A 66 32.28 -4.41 -3.04
C TYR A 66 32.46 -3.17 -2.15
N ARG A 67 32.86 -2.09 -2.78
CA ARG A 67 32.68 -0.76 -2.24
C ARG A 67 31.17 -0.62 -2.06
N LEU A 68 30.68 -0.89 -0.85
CA LEU A 68 29.41 -0.36 -0.39
C LEU A 68 29.59 1.17 -0.38
N GLU A 69 29.60 1.79 -1.53
CA GLU A 69 29.11 3.14 -1.65
C GLU A 69 27.66 3.00 -1.23
N PHE A 70 27.36 3.33 0.02
CA PHE A 70 26.03 3.69 0.43
C PHE A 70 25.62 4.79 -0.52
N ASN A 71 24.92 4.40 -1.60
CA ASN A 71 24.21 5.34 -2.45
C ASN A 71 23.39 6.16 -1.47
N ARG A 72 23.66 7.45 -1.36
CA ARG A 72 23.20 8.31 -0.27
C ARG A 72 21.69 8.21 -0.18
N ALA A 73 21.19 7.36 0.70
CA ALA A 73 19.81 7.35 1.10
C ALA A 73 19.48 8.79 1.54
N ARG A 74 18.68 9.49 0.77
CA ARG A 74 18.36 10.90 1.02
C ARG A 74 17.21 10.95 2.01
N MET A 75 17.53 11.13 3.28
CA MET A 75 16.51 11.38 4.29
C MET A 75 15.88 12.74 4.05
N THR A 76 14.58 12.79 3.97
CA THR A 76 13.81 14.01 3.76
C THR A 76 12.64 14.05 4.72
N ILE A 77 12.41 15.16 5.39
CA ILE A 77 11.21 15.34 6.20
C ILE A 77 10.09 15.90 5.31
N LEU A 78 9.03 15.12 5.18
CA LEU A 78 7.85 15.49 4.40
C LEU A 78 6.67 15.78 5.32
N THR A 79 5.87 16.78 4.93
CA THR A 79 4.55 17.04 5.53
C THR A 79 3.46 16.77 4.51
N VAL A 80 2.38 16.12 4.94
CA VAL A 80 1.19 15.90 4.14
C VAL A 80 -0.01 16.50 4.84
N ARG A 81 -0.75 17.36 4.14
CA ARG A 81 -2.08 17.81 4.53
C ARG A 81 -3.09 17.24 3.56
N HIS A 82 -3.98 16.39 4.05
CA HIS A 82 -5.06 15.79 3.27
C HIS A 82 -6.40 16.28 3.83
N LEU A 83 -7.15 17.00 3.00
CA LEU A 83 -8.48 17.51 3.31
C LEU A 83 -9.50 16.88 2.37
N THR A 84 -10.52 16.23 2.93
CA THR A 84 -11.69 15.73 2.19
C THR A 84 -12.95 16.37 2.74
N THR A 85 -13.76 16.93 1.86
CA THR A 85 -15.05 17.52 2.20
C THR A 85 -16.15 16.86 1.39
N TYR A 86 -17.17 16.34 2.07
CA TYR A 86 -18.45 15.92 1.47
C TYR A 86 -19.49 16.98 1.77
N SER A 87 -20.31 17.32 0.77
CA SER A 87 -21.41 18.26 0.87
C SER A 87 -22.74 17.59 0.54
N TYR A 88 -23.78 17.95 1.27
CA TYR A 88 -25.11 17.41 1.12
C TYR A 88 -26.15 18.53 1.01
N ALA A 89 -27.06 18.42 0.02
CA ALA A 89 -28.14 19.40 -0.22
C ALA A 89 -29.14 19.50 0.96
N SER A 90 -29.36 18.39 1.65
CA SER A 90 -30.21 18.28 2.84
C SER A 90 -29.41 17.71 4.02
N PRO A 91 -29.83 17.98 5.29
CA PRO A 91 -29.20 17.29 6.42
C PRO A 91 -29.34 15.78 6.27
N VAL A 92 -28.23 15.06 6.46
CA VAL A 92 -28.16 13.61 6.39
C VAL A 92 -27.57 13.07 7.70
N ARG A 93 -27.98 11.86 8.09
CA ARG A 93 -27.35 11.13 9.19
C ARG A 93 -26.19 10.32 8.63
N LEU A 94 -25.00 10.58 9.13
CA LEU A 94 -23.81 9.81 8.74
C LEU A 94 -23.84 8.43 9.42
N GLY A 95 -23.45 7.39 8.69
CA GLY A 95 -23.15 6.06 9.22
C GLY A 95 -21.67 5.89 9.54
N GLU A 96 -21.22 4.67 9.70
CA GLU A 96 -19.80 4.36 9.93
C GLU A 96 -18.93 4.85 8.76
N HIS A 97 -17.85 5.55 9.08
CA HIS A 97 -16.83 5.98 8.13
C HIS A 97 -15.48 5.37 8.51
N ARG A 98 -14.78 4.86 7.51
CA ARG A 98 -13.45 4.25 7.64
C ARG A 98 -12.42 5.05 6.88
N MET A 99 -11.29 5.31 7.51
CA MET A 99 -10.21 6.16 6.99
C MET A 99 -8.87 5.44 7.08
N MET A 100 -8.20 5.29 5.95
CA MET A 100 -6.84 4.77 5.82
C MET A 100 -5.96 5.94 5.38
N LEU A 101 -5.59 6.81 6.33
CA LEU A 101 -4.88 8.07 6.07
C LEU A 101 -3.56 8.15 6.82
N ARG A 102 -3.31 7.24 7.77
CA ARG A 102 -2.11 7.22 8.61
C ARG A 102 -1.11 6.19 8.09
N PRO A 103 0.11 6.63 7.66
CA PRO A 103 1.19 5.72 7.30
C PRO A 103 1.64 4.88 8.51
N ARG A 104 2.25 3.74 8.21
CA ARG A 104 2.98 2.93 9.19
C ARG A 104 4.47 3.17 9.06
N ASP A 105 5.18 2.95 10.15
CA ASP A 105 6.63 2.96 10.16
C ASP A 105 7.19 1.76 9.40
N SER A 106 8.30 1.98 8.71
CA SER A 106 9.07 0.98 7.99
C SER A 106 10.54 1.45 7.88
N ASN A 107 11.39 0.64 7.25
CA ASN A 107 12.79 1.01 7.02
C ASN A 107 12.98 2.23 6.10
N ASP A 108 11.98 2.55 5.28
CA ASP A 108 12.02 3.61 4.28
C ASP A 108 11.13 4.83 4.62
N GLN A 109 10.31 4.74 5.66
CA GLN A 109 9.50 5.86 6.16
C GLN A 109 9.22 5.75 7.66
N ARG A 110 9.29 6.86 8.39
CA ARG A 110 9.02 6.94 9.82
C ARG A 110 8.07 8.08 10.13
N LEU A 111 6.96 7.77 10.79
CA LEU A 111 5.95 8.75 11.17
C LEU A 111 6.40 9.55 12.41
N LEU A 112 6.62 10.85 12.26
CA LEU A 112 7.01 11.74 13.35
C LEU A 112 5.80 12.34 14.06
N LYS A 113 4.76 12.74 13.29
CA LYS A 113 3.54 13.35 13.81
C LYS A 113 2.34 13.01 12.94
N ALA A 114 1.19 12.77 13.56
CA ALA A 114 -0.08 12.64 12.88
C ALA A 114 -1.20 13.28 13.67
N SER A 115 -2.13 13.98 13.01
CA SER A 115 -3.40 14.43 13.56
C SER A 115 -4.52 14.15 12.58
N LEU A 116 -5.68 13.76 13.11
CA LEU A 116 -6.90 13.53 12.35
C LEU A 116 -8.02 14.35 12.98
N GLU A 117 -8.55 15.30 12.23
CA GLU A 117 -9.65 16.17 12.62
C GLU A 117 -10.87 15.85 11.78
N ILE A 118 -12.03 15.72 12.41
CA ILE A 118 -13.27 15.31 11.77
C ILE A 118 -14.40 16.24 12.23
N GLU A 119 -15.12 16.83 11.28
CA GLU A 119 -16.28 17.67 11.51
C GLU A 119 -17.49 17.16 10.70
N PRO A 120 -18.65 16.87 11.32
CA PRO A 120 -18.92 17.00 12.75
C PRO A 120 -18.08 16.03 13.58
N ARG A 121 -17.81 16.39 14.84
CA ARG A 121 -17.05 15.55 15.76
C ARG A 121 -17.74 14.18 15.88
N PRO A 122 -17.02 13.06 15.66
CA PRO A 122 -17.62 11.75 15.80
C PRO A 122 -18.01 11.46 17.26
N HIS A 123 -19.11 10.73 17.44
CA HIS A 123 -19.52 10.22 18.74
C HIS A 123 -18.50 9.20 19.27
N CYS A 124 -18.00 8.35 18.37
CA CYS A 124 -16.96 7.38 18.68
C CYS A 124 -15.90 7.40 17.56
N LEU A 125 -14.63 7.41 17.96
CA LEU A 125 -13.49 7.25 17.05
C LEU A 125 -12.61 6.14 17.61
N ARG A 126 -12.46 5.07 16.85
CA ARG A 126 -11.61 3.92 17.24
C ARG A 126 -10.61 3.61 16.14
N TRP A 127 -9.50 3.01 16.52
CA TRP A 127 -8.44 2.61 15.61
C TRP A 127 -8.29 1.09 15.63
N ILE A 128 -8.08 0.52 14.46
CA ILE A 128 -7.77 -0.90 14.30
C ILE A 128 -6.63 -1.07 13.29
N HIS A 129 -5.99 -2.23 13.34
CA HIS A 129 -5.20 -2.72 12.22
C HIS A 129 -6.05 -3.72 11.43
N ASP A 130 -6.09 -3.58 10.12
CA ASP A 130 -6.80 -4.54 9.25
C ASP A 130 -5.95 -5.79 8.99
N VAL A 131 -6.45 -6.69 8.13
CA VAL A 131 -5.75 -7.95 7.77
C VAL A 131 -4.43 -7.74 7.01
N PHE A 132 -4.17 -6.55 6.53
CA PHE A 132 -2.92 -6.13 5.88
C PHE A 132 -2.06 -5.29 6.81
N ASP A 133 -2.50 -5.17 8.06
CA ASP A 133 -1.88 -4.35 9.10
C ASP A 133 -1.89 -2.85 8.78
N ASN A 134 -2.84 -2.40 7.94
CA ASN A 134 -3.06 -0.97 7.72
C ASN A 134 -3.71 -0.33 8.95
N CYS A 135 -3.30 0.90 9.25
CA CYS A 135 -3.90 1.69 10.33
C CYS A 135 -5.23 2.28 9.85
N VAL A 136 -6.35 1.85 10.43
CA VAL A 136 -7.71 2.25 10.04
C VAL A 136 -8.41 2.97 11.18
N ALA A 137 -8.77 4.23 10.96
CA ALA A 137 -9.67 4.97 11.85
C ALA A 137 -11.12 4.67 11.46
N ILE A 138 -11.96 4.41 12.44
CA ILE A 138 -13.39 4.14 12.28
C ILE A 138 -14.15 5.15 13.10
N ALA A 139 -14.98 5.96 12.45
CA ALA A 139 -15.77 7.02 13.06
C ALA A 139 -17.26 6.74 12.96
N ASP A 140 -17.96 6.85 14.07
CA ASP A 140 -19.42 6.78 14.20
C ASP A 140 -19.98 8.14 14.57
N PHE A 141 -21.13 8.51 14.00
CA PHE A 141 -21.70 9.84 14.16
C PHE A 141 -23.13 9.78 14.73
N VAL A 142 -23.50 10.86 15.44
CA VAL A 142 -24.87 11.08 15.95
C VAL A 142 -25.35 12.44 15.45
N GLY A 143 -26.66 12.52 15.14
CA GLY A 143 -27.28 13.73 14.61
C GLY A 143 -27.22 13.79 13.08
N GLU A 144 -27.63 14.95 12.56
CA GLU A 144 -27.67 15.22 11.12
C GLU A 144 -26.70 16.34 10.77
N THR A 145 -26.17 16.28 9.55
CA THR A 145 -25.25 17.30 9.04
C THR A 145 -25.44 17.50 7.53
N ARG A 146 -25.07 18.67 7.04
CA ARG A 146 -24.95 18.97 5.61
C ARG A 146 -23.53 18.84 5.09
N ARG A 147 -22.58 18.56 5.97
CA ARG A 147 -21.17 18.53 5.62
C ARG A 147 -20.40 17.52 6.48
N LEU A 148 -19.49 16.78 5.85
CA LEU A 148 -18.47 16.00 6.55
C LEU A 148 -17.12 16.49 6.06
N VAL A 149 -16.27 16.93 7.00
CA VAL A 149 -14.89 17.34 6.74
C VAL A 149 -13.96 16.38 7.46
N VAL A 150 -12.98 15.86 6.75
CA VAL A 150 -11.91 15.05 7.31
C VAL A 150 -10.59 15.69 6.91
N GLU A 151 -9.84 16.17 7.89
CA GLU A 151 -8.50 16.70 7.71
C GLU A 151 -7.48 15.83 8.42
N ASN A 152 -6.48 15.36 7.68
CA ASN A 152 -5.38 14.57 8.18
C ASN A 152 -4.06 15.30 7.90
N ASN A 153 -3.28 15.57 8.95
CA ASN A 153 -1.97 16.20 8.86
C ASN A 153 -0.92 15.21 9.38
N ILE A 154 0.10 14.98 8.59
CA ILE A 154 1.21 14.07 8.89
C ILE A 154 2.54 14.76 8.67
N THR A 155 3.52 14.41 9.50
CA THR A 155 4.93 14.71 9.30
C THR A 155 5.68 13.40 9.41
N LEU A 156 6.52 13.09 8.41
CA LEU A 156 7.27 11.84 8.36
C LEU A 156 8.69 12.06 7.84
N GLU A 157 9.61 11.23 8.31
CA GLU A 157 10.89 11.00 7.66
C GLU A 157 10.67 10.04 6.49
N HIS A 158 11.20 10.40 5.33
CA HIS A 158 11.17 9.57 4.14
C HIS A 158 12.60 9.34 3.68
N ILE A 159 12.98 8.06 3.57
CA ILE A 159 14.28 7.62 3.12
C ILE A 159 14.12 7.15 1.67
N ALA A 160 14.41 8.06 0.75
CA ALA A 160 14.32 7.76 -0.67
C ALA A 160 15.55 7.00 -1.15
N LEU A 161 15.33 5.94 -1.91
CA LEU A 161 16.36 5.26 -2.69
C LEU A 161 16.33 5.85 -4.09
N ASP A 162 17.42 6.49 -4.53
CA ASP A 162 17.47 7.22 -5.79
C ASP A 162 17.38 6.29 -7.02
N GLU A 163 17.92 5.09 -6.92
CA GLU A 163 17.75 4.03 -7.93
C GLU A 163 17.51 2.70 -7.23
N PRO A 164 16.48 1.96 -7.61
CA PRO A 164 16.29 0.62 -7.10
C PRO A 164 17.33 -0.31 -7.74
N GLU A 165 18.46 -0.49 -7.09
CA GLU A 165 19.27 -1.66 -7.34
C GLU A 165 18.44 -2.85 -6.84
N PHE A 166 17.86 -3.59 -7.78
CA PHE A 166 17.18 -4.83 -7.44
C PHE A 166 18.23 -5.85 -6.98
N LEU A 167 18.42 -5.93 -5.66
CA LEU A 167 19.26 -6.96 -5.04
C LEU A 167 18.53 -8.30 -5.11
N LEU A 168 18.34 -8.81 -6.35
CA LEU A 168 17.63 -10.06 -6.57
C LEU A 168 18.51 -11.24 -6.19
N GLU A 169 17.89 -12.25 -5.56
CA GLU A 169 18.51 -13.56 -5.48
C GLU A 169 18.79 -14.13 -6.88
N ASP A 170 19.86 -14.90 -7.05
CA ASP A 170 20.26 -15.45 -8.35
C ASP A 170 19.12 -16.19 -9.06
N ARG A 171 18.28 -16.93 -8.30
CA ARG A 171 17.12 -17.65 -8.84
C ARG A 171 16.03 -16.74 -9.42
N ALA A 172 15.93 -15.50 -8.95
CA ALA A 172 14.91 -14.54 -9.37
C ALA A 172 15.42 -13.49 -10.37
N ARG A 173 16.71 -13.53 -10.70
CA ARG A 173 17.35 -12.59 -11.62
C ARG A 173 16.75 -12.65 -13.02
N PHE A 174 16.30 -13.82 -13.44
CA PHE A 174 15.67 -14.03 -14.75
C PHE A 174 14.28 -14.63 -14.59
N TYR A 175 13.35 -14.10 -15.39
CA TYR A 175 12.00 -14.64 -15.55
C TYR A 175 12.01 -15.78 -16.61
N PRO A 176 11.27 -16.89 -16.43
CA PRO A 176 10.48 -17.20 -15.24
C PRO A 176 11.31 -17.75 -14.08
N PHE A 177 10.85 -17.49 -12.85
CA PHE A 177 11.39 -18.10 -11.65
C PHE A 177 10.28 -18.61 -10.72
N SER A 178 10.62 -19.33 -9.68
CA SER A 178 9.69 -19.79 -8.65
C SER A 178 10.05 -19.18 -7.30
N TYR A 179 9.05 -18.78 -6.53
CA TYR A 179 9.22 -18.41 -5.12
C TYR A 179 9.65 -19.62 -4.30
N ALA A 180 10.28 -19.39 -3.14
CA ALA A 180 10.63 -20.46 -2.23
C ALA A 180 9.37 -21.13 -1.66
N ALA A 181 9.49 -22.42 -1.30
CA ALA A 181 8.36 -23.21 -0.84
C ALA A 181 7.74 -22.68 0.46
N ASP A 182 8.55 -22.06 1.31
CA ASP A 182 8.14 -21.41 2.56
C ASP A 182 7.51 -20.03 2.34
N GLU A 183 7.85 -19.31 1.26
CA GLU A 183 7.23 -18.04 0.89
C GLU A 183 5.85 -18.21 0.21
N MET A 184 5.65 -19.33 -0.52
CA MET A 184 4.46 -19.56 -1.35
C MET A 184 3.12 -19.46 -0.59
N PRO A 185 2.95 -19.99 0.64
CA PRO A 185 1.71 -19.87 1.38
C PRO A 185 1.31 -18.41 1.64
N ASP A 186 2.29 -17.55 1.96
CA ASP A 186 2.06 -16.14 2.28
C ASP A 186 1.86 -15.28 1.03
N LEU A 187 2.48 -15.65 -0.07
CA LEU A 187 2.38 -14.95 -1.36
C LEU A 187 1.20 -15.41 -2.23
N ALA A 188 0.63 -16.58 -1.97
CA ALA A 188 -0.38 -17.20 -2.84
C ALA A 188 -1.54 -16.26 -3.20
N ARG A 189 -2.07 -15.52 -2.21
CA ARG A 189 -3.15 -14.55 -2.43
C ARG A 189 -2.71 -13.28 -3.17
N ALA A 190 -1.43 -12.98 -3.18
CA ALA A 190 -0.87 -11.87 -3.96
C ALA A 190 -0.53 -12.29 -5.40
N ILE A 191 -0.35 -13.58 -5.67
CA ILE A 191 -0.15 -14.16 -7.01
C ILE A 191 -1.50 -14.38 -7.71
N GLU A 192 -2.55 -14.72 -6.95
CA GLU A 192 -3.88 -15.03 -7.47
C GLU A 192 -4.45 -13.85 -8.26
N ARG A 193 -4.95 -14.13 -9.47
CA ARG A 193 -5.64 -13.15 -10.31
C ARG A 193 -7.03 -12.86 -9.78
N HIS A 194 -7.40 -11.58 -9.72
CA HIS A 194 -8.70 -11.14 -9.19
C HIS A 194 -9.64 -10.65 -10.29
N HIS A 195 -9.13 -10.38 -11.48
CA HIS A 195 -9.94 -9.97 -12.61
C HIS A 195 -10.00 -11.09 -13.65
N PRO A 196 -11.21 -11.56 -14.04
CA PRO A 196 -11.36 -12.58 -15.08
C PRO A 196 -10.76 -12.11 -16.41
N ASP A 197 -10.04 -13.02 -17.06
CA ASP A 197 -9.49 -12.84 -18.40
C ASP A 197 -9.80 -14.07 -19.27
N ALA A 198 -11.11 -14.31 -19.47
CA ALA A 198 -11.58 -15.46 -20.23
C ALA A 198 -11.14 -15.44 -21.68
N SER A 199 -10.89 -14.28 -22.25
CA SER A 199 -10.36 -14.08 -23.61
C SER A 199 -8.85 -14.30 -23.71
N GLY A 200 -8.12 -14.28 -22.59
CA GLY A 200 -6.65 -14.30 -22.56
C GLY A 200 -6.01 -13.03 -23.12
N GLU A 201 -6.74 -11.93 -23.21
CA GLU A 201 -6.27 -10.68 -23.81
C GLU A 201 -5.15 -10.04 -22.98
N LEU A 202 -5.29 -10.00 -21.66
CA LEU A 202 -4.23 -9.51 -20.77
C LEU A 202 -3.01 -10.43 -20.80
N ASP A 203 -3.22 -11.75 -20.80
CA ASP A 203 -2.15 -12.73 -20.90
C ASP A 203 -1.38 -12.57 -22.22
N HIS A 204 -2.10 -12.38 -23.32
CA HIS A 204 -1.48 -12.13 -24.62
C HIS A 204 -0.69 -10.82 -24.64
N TRP A 205 -1.28 -9.75 -24.08
CA TRP A 205 -0.65 -8.44 -24.01
C TRP A 205 0.65 -8.46 -23.19
N VAL A 206 0.63 -9.07 -22.00
CA VAL A 206 1.82 -9.08 -21.14
C VAL A 206 2.94 -9.96 -21.66
N ARG A 207 2.63 -11.06 -22.35
CA ARG A 207 3.64 -11.98 -22.92
C ARG A 207 4.44 -11.38 -24.07
N GLN A 208 3.98 -10.28 -24.66
CA GLN A 208 4.75 -9.56 -25.70
C GLN A 208 6.05 -8.96 -25.14
N PHE A 209 6.16 -8.75 -23.83
CA PHE A 209 7.32 -8.18 -23.15
C PHE A 209 8.30 -9.23 -22.64
N VAL A 210 7.95 -10.52 -22.78
CA VAL A 210 8.81 -11.63 -22.40
C VAL A 210 9.61 -12.09 -23.64
N ASN A 211 10.94 -12.17 -23.50
CA ASN A 211 11.79 -12.62 -24.57
C ASN A 211 11.48 -14.08 -24.95
N GLN A 212 11.27 -14.33 -26.22
CA GLN A 212 11.10 -15.70 -26.72
C GLN A 212 12.47 -16.36 -26.92
N GLY A 213 12.65 -17.52 -26.28
CA GLY A 213 13.87 -18.31 -26.44
C GLY A 213 15.14 -17.78 -25.78
N ARG A 214 15.01 -16.71 -24.95
CA ARG A 214 16.09 -16.15 -24.15
C ARG A 214 15.59 -15.82 -22.75
N PRO A 215 16.46 -15.87 -21.72
CA PRO A 215 16.09 -15.36 -20.40
C PRO A 215 15.68 -13.89 -20.49
N THR A 216 14.62 -13.52 -19.75
CA THR A 216 14.19 -12.13 -19.58
C THR A 216 14.62 -11.66 -18.21
N GLU A 217 15.39 -10.60 -18.12
CA GLU A 217 15.77 -10.04 -16.83
C GLU A 217 14.53 -9.53 -16.08
N THR A 218 14.35 -9.96 -14.85
CA THR A 218 13.15 -9.71 -14.06
C THR A 218 12.91 -8.21 -13.80
N GLY A 219 13.95 -7.49 -13.39
CA GLY A 219 13.87 -6.05 -13.15
C GLY A 219 13.52 -5.29 -14.44
N ALA A 220 14.21 -5.58 -15.53
CA ALA A 220 13.96 -4.94 -16.82
C ALA A 220 12.54 -5.21 -17.35
N LEU A 221 12.01 -6.42 -17.15
CA LEU A 221 10.64 -6.77 -17.51
C LEU A 221 9.61 -5.90 -16.77
N LEU A 222 9.75 -5.78 -15.46
CA LEU A 222 8.82 -4.99 -14.63
C LEU A 222 8.93 -3.48 -14.90
N MET A 223 10.15 -2.97 -15.12
CA MET A 223 10.37 -1.59 -15.55
C MET A 223 9.74 -1.33 -16.93
N THR A 224 9.88 -2.26 -17.87
CA THR A 224 9.26 -2.17 -19.20
C THR A 224 7.75 -2.10 -19.09
N LEU A 225 7.11 -2.98 -18.30
CA LEU A 225 5.66 -2.95 -18.07
C LEU A 225 5.20 -1.61 -17.46
N THR A 226 5.93 -1.11 -16.46
CA THR A 226 5.65 0.18 -15.83
C THR A 226 5.66 1.33 -16.85
N ASN A 227 6.68 1.39 -17.70
CA ASN A 227 6.83 2.42 -18.71
C ASN A 227 5.83 2.29 -19.85
N VAL A 228 5.56 1.08 -20.31
CA VAL A 228 4.57 0.83 -21.38
C VAL A 228 3.18 1.27 -20.94
N ILE A 229 2.77 0.98 -19.71
CA ILE A 229 1.47 1.46 -19.18
C ILE A 229 1.45 2.99 -19.14
N LYS A 230 2.50 3.63 -18.60
CA LYS A 230 2.65 5.09 -18.57
C LYS A 230 2.50 5.75 -19.95
N GLU A 231 3.10 5.14 -20.97
CA GLU A 231 3.18 5.70 -22.32
C GLU A 231 1.93 5.40 -23.16
N SER A 232 1.33 4.20 -22.98
CA SER A 232 0.22 3.74 -23.81
C SER A 232 -1.15 4.08 -23.27
N VAL A 233 -1.27 4.47 -21.98
CA VAL A 233 -2.53 4.79 -21.33
C VAL A 233 -2.57 6.27 -20.95
N ALA A 234 -3.59 7.00 -21.44
CA ALA A 234 -3.77 8.40 -21.09
C ALA A 234 -4.29 8.55 -19.65
N TYR A 235 -3.61 9.40 -18.86
CA TYR A 235 -4.09 9.70 -17.51
C TYR A 235 -5.32 10.58 -17.54
N GLU A 236 -6.40 10.11 -16.91
CA GLU A 236 -7.67 10.85 -16.76
C GLU A 236 -8.16 10.73 -15.32
N ARG A 237 -8.39 11.86 -14.66
CA ARG A 237 -8.97 11.87 -13.31
C ARG A 237 -10.43 11.43 -13.39
N ARG A 238 -10.76 10.30 -12.76
CA ARG A 238 -12.13 9.78 -12.76
C ARG A 238 -13.00 10.49 -11.75
N THR A 239 -14.20 10.79 -12.16
CA THR A 239 -15.28 11.28 -11.30
C THR A 239 -16.27 10.18 -10.92
N THR A 240 -16.25 9.04 -11.65
CA THR A 240 -17.07 7.88 -11.37
C THR A 240 -16.48 6.99 -10.29
N ARG A 241 -17.34 6.39 -9.46
CA ARG A 241 -16.90 5.46 -8.38
C ARG A 241 -16.31 4.17 -8.95
N GLY A 242 -15.45 3.56 -8.16
CA GLY A 242 -14.82 2.26 -8.47
C GLY A 242 -13.50 2.37 -9.25
N THR A 243 -13.03 1.25 -9.74
CA THR A 243 -11.80 1.09 -10.52
C THR A 243 -12.15 0.32 -11.79
N GLN A 244 -11.59 0.70 -12.93
CA GLN A 244 -11.73 -0.08 -14.17
C GLN A 244 -11.07 -1.45 -13.99
N SER A 245 -11.59 -2.45 -14.70
CA SER A 245 -10.86 -3.70 -14.86
C SER A 245 -9.63 -3.50 -15.74
N PRO A 246 -8.62 -4.39 -15.66
CA PRO A 246 -7.46 -4.33 -16.53
C PRO A 246 -7.81 -4.31 -18.02
N LEU A 247 -8.77 -5.14 -18.43
CA LEU A 247 -9.21 -5.22 -19.83
C LEU A 247 -9.91 -3.92 -20.29
N GLU A 248 -10.74 -3.31 -19.42
CA GLU A 248 -11.32 -2.01 -19.72
C GLU A 248 -10.24 -0.93 -19.88
N THR A 249 -9.21 -0.94 -19.03
CA THR A 249 -8.11 0.03 -19.11
C THR A 249 -7.31 -0.15 -20.40
N LEU A 250 -7.02 -1.39 -20.79
CA LEU A 250 -6.35 -1.70 -22.06
C LEU A 250 -7.18 -1.28 -23.28
N ALA A 251 -8.48 -1.60 -23.28
CA ALA A 251 -9.38 -1.25 -24.38
C ALA A 251 -9.60 0.26 -24.53
N LEU A 252 -9.80 0.96 -23.41
CA LEU A 252 -10.06 2.40 -23.39
C LEU A 252 -8.79 3.24 -23.56
N ARG A 253 -7.62 2.67 -23.27
CA ARG A 253 -6.31 3.37 -23.25
C ARG A 253 -6.34 4.67 -22.44
N ARG A 254 -7.14 4.71 -21.38
CA ARG A 254 -7.25 5.83 -20.44
C ARG A 254 -7.72 5.36 -19.08
N GLY A 255 -7.28 6.04 -18.03
CA GLY A 255 -7.66 5.70 -16.66
C GLY A 255 -7.02 6.61 -15.62
N SER A 256 -7.39 6.39 -14.37
CA SER A 256 -6.79 7.03 -13.20
C SER A 256 -5.58 6.24 -12.69
N CYS A 257 -4.85 6.79 -11.71
CA CYS A 257 -3.76 6.07 -11.04
C CYS A 257 -4.19 4.71 -10.47
N ARG A 258 -5.43 4.59 -9.98
CA ARG A 258 -5.97 3.32 -9.47
C ARG A 258 -6.15 2.28 -10.59
N ASP A 259 -6.57 2.73 -11.76
CA ASP A 259 -6.76 1.86 -12.93
C ASP A 259 -5.41 1.39 -13.47
N PHE A 260 -4.41 2.29 -13.52
CA PHE A 260 -3.04 1.97 -13.91
C PHE A 260 -2.39 0.96 -12.94
N ALA A 261 -2.51 1.21 -11.63
CA ALA A 261 -2.01 0.32 -10.60
C ALA A 261 -2.67 -1.07 -10.68
N THR A 262 -3.98 -1.15 -10.93
CA THR A 262 -4.71 -2.40 -11.08
C THR A 262 -4.27 -3.15 -12.34
N LEU A 263 -4.07 -2.45 -13.47
CA LEU A 263 -3.55 -3.05 -14.70
C LEU A 263 -2.14 -3.62 -14.49
N MET A 264 -1.22 -2.85 -13.89
CA MET A 264 0.14 -3.29 -13.60
C MET A 264 0.17 -4.52 -12.67
N MET A 265 -0.64 -4.47 -11.61
CA MET A 265 -0.75 -5.56 -10.63
C MET A 265 -1.25 -6.86 -11.29
N GLU A 266 -2.31 -6.80 -12.10
CA GLU A 266 -2.85 -7.98 -12.78
C GLU A 266 -1.93 -8.47 -13.92
N ALA A 267 -1.20 -7.58 -14.58
CA ALA A 267 -0.17 -7.93 -15.55
C ALA A 267 0.99 -8.69 -14.87
N ALA A 268 1.45 -8.21 -13.71
CA ALA A 268 2.46 -8.93 -12.93
C ALA A 268 1.95 -10.31 -12.48
N ARG A 269 0.71 -10.41 -11.99
CA ARG A 269 0.07 -11.66 -11.60
C ARG A 269 -0.11 -12.64 -12.77
N ALA A 270 -0.40 -12.14 -13.97
CA ALA A 270 -0.49 -12.96 -15.18
C ALA A 270 0.84 -13.61 -15.54
N LEU A 271 1.95 -13.02 -15.13
CA LEU A 271 3.30 -13.58 -15.23
C LEU A 271 3.71 -14.43 -14.02
N GLY A 272 2.84 -14.58 -13.01
CA GLY A 272 3.13 -15.35 -11.81
C GLY A 272 3.84 -14.57 -10.68
N PHE A 273 4.00 -13.26 -10.81
CA PHE A 273 4.54 -12.44 -9.72
C PHE A 273 3.49 -12.20 -8.63
N ALA A 274 3.96 -12.20 -7.39
CA ALA A 274 3.15 -11.72 -6.28
C ALA A 274 3.08 -10.19 -6.32
N ALA A 275 1.87 -9.63 -6.44
CA ALA A 275 1.65 -8.19 -6.52
C ALA A 275 0.52 -7.74 -5.60
N ARG A 276 0.63 -6.52 -5.04
CA ARG A 276 -0.38 -5.92 -4.17
C ARG A 276 -0.60 -4.45 -4.50
N PHE A 277 -1.79 -3.98 -4.22
CA PHE A 277 -2.19 -2.59 -4.43
C PHE A 277 -1.69 -1.71 -3.29
N VAL A 278 -1.28 -0.49 -3.61
CA VAL A 278 -0.85 0.53 -2.65
C VAL A 278 -1.66 1.80 -2.85
N SER A 279 -2.09 2.38 -1.75
CA SER A 279 -2.70 3.72 -1.67
C SER A 279 -1.83 4.61 -0.79
N GLY A 280 -1.64 5.85 -1.21
CA GLY A 280 -0.80 6.78 -0.45
C GLY A 280 -0.78 8.19 -1.03
N TYR A 281 0.36 8.84 -0.92
CA TYR A 281 0.57 10.20 -1.42
C TYR A 281 1.80 10.25 -2.32
N LEU A 282 1.79 11.20 -3.24
CA LEU A 282 2.89 11.47 -4.14
C LEU A 282 3.52 12.81 -3.74
N TYR A 283 4.83 12.79 -3.43
CA TYR A 283 5.63 13.98 -3.34
C TYR A 283 6.02 14.42 -4.75
N VAL A 284 5.86 15.70 -5.05
CA VAL A 284 6.18 16.27 -6.36
C VAL A 284 7.22 17.35 -6.15
N PRO A 285 8.53 17.04 -6.30
CA PRO A 285 9.62 17.99 -6.07
C PRO A 285 9.51 19.25 -6.92
N SER A 286 8.89 19.17 -8.06
CA SER A 286 8.75 20.22 -9.06
C SER A 286 7.72 21.31 -8.76
N ARG A 287 6.88 21.16 -7.76
CA ARG A 287 6.26 22.38 -7.21
C ARG A 287 7.32 23.32 -6.65
N ASP A 288 8.49 22.75 -6.38
CA ASP A 288 9.69 23.49 -6.00
C ASP A 288 10.67 23.69 -7.19
N SER A 289 10.57 22.92 -8.32
CA SER A 289 11.55 22.91 -9.43
C SER A 289 11.00 22.74 -10.87
N GLY A 290 9.68 22.75 -11.10
CA GLY A 290 9.12 22.84 -12.47
C GLY A 290 8.73 21.53 -13.19
N GLU A 291 9.03 20.33 -12.67
CA GLU A 291 8.57 19.05 -13.26
C GLU A 291 7.14 18.69 -12.83
N SER A 292 6.28 18.24 -13.71
CA SER A 292 4.89 17.89 -13.40
C SER A 292 4.68 16.38 -13.26
N HIS A 293 4.26 15.92 -12.08
CA HIS A 293 3.81 14.55 -11.87
C HIS A 293 2.29 14.44 -12.02
N ARG A 294 1.84 13.34 -12.63
CA ARG A 294 0.42 13.04 -12.79
C ARG A 294 -0.17 12.58 -11.44
N GLY A 295 -1.32 13.12 -11.07
CA GLY A 295 -2.01 12.73 -9.82
C GLY A 295 -1.66 13.56 -8.58
N GLY A 296 -0.81 14.58 -8.69
CA GLY A 296 -0.55 15.52 -7.59
C GLY A 296 -1.82 16.28 -7.17
N GLY A 297 -1.92 16.61 -5.87
CA GLY A 297 -3.08 17.33 -5.30
C GLY A 297 -4.25 16.43 -4.87
N SER A 298 -4.11 15.12 -4.98
CA SER A 298 -5.06 14.12 -4.49
C SER A 298 -4.31 12.91 -3.92
N THR A 299 -5.04 11.93 -3.37
CA THR A 299 -4.45 10.63 -3.06
C THR A 299 -3.94 9.96 -4.32
N HIS A 300 -2.88 9.19 -4.18
CA HIS A 300 -2.23 8.46 -5.27
C HIS A 300 -2.33 6.95 -5.06
N ALA A 301 -2.11 6.19 -6.15
CA ALA A 301 -2.12 4.75 -6.11
C ALA A 301 -1.10 4.15 -7.07
N TRP A 302 -0.49 3.05 -6.66
CA TRP A 302 0.48 2.25 -7.41
C TRP A 302 0.42 0.80 -6.99
N CYS A 303 1.37 -0.02 -7.37
CA CYS A 303 1.46 -1.39 -6.89
C CYS A 303 2.85 -1.71 -6.35
N GLN A 304 2.93 -2.77 -5.56
CA GLN A 304 4.17 -3.42 -5.17
C GLN A 304 4.22 -4.81 -5.78
N VAL A 305 5.43 -5.25 -6.16
CA VAL A 305 5.73 -6.61 -6.59
C VAL A 305 6.75 -7.19 -5.63
N TYR A 306 6.53 -8.42 -5.16
CA TYR A 306 7.49 -9.11 -4.31
C TYR A 306 8.59 -9.74 -5.17
N LEU A 307 9.82 -9.40 -4.86
CA LEU A 307 11.01 -9.87 -5.56
C LEU A 307 11.96 -10.52 -4.54
N PRO A 308 12.29 -11.83 -4.69
CA PRO A 308 13.22 -12.50 -3.79
C PRO A 308 14.57 -11.76 -3.72
N GLY A 309 15.00 -11.46 -2.49
CA GLY A 309 16.17 -10.64 -2.19
C GLY A 309 15.90 -9.15 -1.99
N SER A 310 14.93 -8.58 -2.72
CA SER A 310 14.53 -7.15 -2.59
C SER A 310 13.25 -6.93 -1.78
N GLY A 311 12.45 -7.99 -1.53
CA GLY A 311 11.15 -7.87 -0.86
C GLY A 311 10.09 -7.19 -1.73
N TRP A 312 9.21 -6.38 -1.11
CA TRP A 312 8.15 -5.64 -1.79
C TRP A 312 8.69 -4.34 -2.39
N VAL A 313 8.77 -4.28 -3.72
CA VAL A 313 9.28 -3.13 -4.50
C VAL A 313 8.12 -2.37 -5.12
N GLU A 314 8.19 -1.03 -5.06
CA GLU A 314 7.18 -0.11 -5.59
C GLU A 314 7.29 0.03 -7.11
N PHE A 315 6.13 0.02 -7.79
CA PHE A 315 5.99 0.29 -9.23
C PHE A 315 4.81 1.23 -9.46
N ASP A 316 5.09 2.47 -9.85
CA ASP A 316 4.07 3.46 -10.20
C ASP A 316 3.97 3.63 -11.73
N PRO A 317 3.05 2.93 -12.37
CA PRO A 317 2.88 3.03 -13.82
C PRO A 317 2.25 4.35 -14.27
N THR A 318 1.79 5.19 -13.37
CA THR A 318 1.27 6.53 -13.71
C THR A 318 2.40 7.50 -14.04
N ASN A 319 3.47 7.45 -13.25
CA ASN A 319 4.61 8.34 -13.37
C ASN A 319 5.88 7.64 -13.89
N GLY A 320 5.88 6.32 -13.99
CA GLY A 320 7.06 5.53 -14.38
C GLY A 320 8.10 5.47 -13.28
N ILE A 321 7.66 5.55 -12.02
CA ILE A 321 8.53 5.47 -10.85
C ILE A 321 8.70 4.00 -10.47
N VAL A 322 9.93 3.59 -10.23
CA VAL A 322 10.29 2.31 -9.64
C VAL A 322 11.08 2.58 -8.37
N GLY A 323 10.74 1.88 -7.29
CA GLY A 323 11.22 2.21 -5.96
C GLY A 323 10.37 3.28 -5.28
N ASN A 324 10.82 3.76 -4.12
CA ASN A 324 10.00 4.57 -3.21
C ASN A 324 10.25 6.09 -3.30
N ARG A 325 11.11 6.57 -4.20
CA ARG A 325 11.69 7.92 -4.18
C ARG A 325 10.71 9.04 -3.84
N ASP A 326 9.53 9.06 -4.47
CA ASP A 326 8.53 10.12 -4.30
C ASP A 326 7.19 9.58 -3.75
N LEU A 327 7.18 8.33 -3.27
CA LEU A 327 5.97 7.61 -2.88
C LEU A 327 5.87 7.45 -1.37
N ILE A 328 4.84 8.05 -0.76
CA ILE A 328 4.52 7.91 0.67
C ILE A 328 3.43 6.86 0.83
N ARG A 329 3.80 5.67 1.26
CA ARG A 329 2.89 4.53 1.43
C ARG A 329 2.01 4.70 2.67
N VAL A 330 0.69 4.58 2.49
CA VAL A 330 -0.28 4.66 3.58
C VAL A 330 -0.96 3.33 3.83
N ALA A 331 -1.47 2.69 2.77
CA ALA A 331 -2.15 1.41 2.89
C ALA A 331 -1.75 0.47 1.76
N VAL A 332 -1.64 -0.81 2.09
CA VAL A 332 -1.42 -1.91 1.15
C VAL A 332 -2.62 -2.85 1.18
N ALA A 333 -2.97 -3.43 0.05
CA ALA A 333 -4.06 -4.39 -0.01
C ALA A 333 -3.89 -5.35 -1.20
N ARG A 334 -4.61 -6.45 -1.17
CA ARG A 334 -4.66 -7.40 -2.28
C ARG A 334 -5.40 -6.83 -3.50
N ASP A 335 -6.37 -5.94 -3.26
CA ASP A 335 -7.25 -5.36 -4.28
C ASP A 335 -7.50 -3.88 -3.98
N ALA A 336 -7.66 -3.07 -5.04
CA ALA A 336 -7.90 -1.64 -4.93
C ALA A 336 -9.11 -1.27 -4.04
N ARG A 337 -10.15 -2.12 -4.00
CA ARG A 337 -11.35 -1.91 -3.19
C ARG A 337 -11.10 -1.98 -1.68
N GLN A 338 -10.00 -2.61 -1.26
CA GLN A 338 -9.64 -2.79 0.14
C GLN A 338 -8.76 -1.65 0.68
N ALA A 339 -8.20 -0.80 -0.20
CA ALA A 339 -7.35 0.35 0.16
C ALA A 339 -7.99 1.67 -0.30
N ILE A 340 -9.23 1.91 0.10
CA ILE A 340 -9.93 3.17 -0.16
C ILE A 340 -9.58 4.14 0.97
N PRO A 341 -8.97 5.30 0.68
CA PRO A 341 -8.49 6.23 1.71
C PRO A 341 -9.58 6.69 2.69
N LEU A 342 -10.77 6.94 2.19
CA LEU A 342 -11.93 7.33 2.99
C LEU A 342 -13.19 6.75 2.34
N HIS A 343 -13.93 5.94 3.08
CA HIS A 343 -15.23 5.44 2.66
C HIS A 343 -16.19 5.36 3.83
N GLY A 344 -17.47 5.51 3.55
CA GLY A 344 -18.54 5.44 4.51
C GLY A 344 -19.89 5.48 3.81
N PHE A 345 -20.93 5.60 4.58
CA PHE A 345 -22.29 5.73 4.07
C PHE A 345 -23.08 6.77 4.87
N TYR A 346 -24.16 7.23 4.29
CA TYR A 346 -25.11 8.13 4.93
C TYR A 346 -26.54 7.63 4.73
N TYR A 347 -27.41 8.03 5.62
CA TYR A 347 -28.85 7.80 5.52
C TYR A 347 -29.49 9.06 4.97
N GLY A 348 -29.97 8.99 3.72
CA GLY A 348 -30.54 10.10 2.97
C GLY A 348 -31.02 9.64 1.60
N LYS A 349 -31.32 10.57 0.72
CA LYS A 349 -31.63 10.29 -0.68
C LYS A 349 -30.36 10.40 -1.50
N ALA A 350 -30.23 9.61 -2.57
CA ALA A 350 -29.04 9.68 -3.45
C ALA A 350 -28.81 11.10 -4.01
N ARG A 351 -29.88 11.87 -4.23
CA ARG A 351 -29.83 13.27 -4.69
C ARG A 351 -29.34 14.25 -3.63
N ASP A 352 -29.23 13.83 -2.37
CA ASP A 352 -28.74 14.71 -1.29
C ASP A 352 -27.20 14.84 -1.35
N GLU A 353 -26.47 13.96 -2.06
CA GLU A 353 -25.05 14.08 -2.28
C GLU A 353 -24.75 15.13 -3.36
N GLU A 354 -24.19 16.28 -2.96
CA GLU A 354 -23.76 17.32 -3.89
C GLU A 354 -22.38 17.07 -4.45
N GLY A 355 -21.52 16.36 -3.70
CA GLY A 355 -20.21 15.98 -4.16
C GLY A 355 -19.15 15.86 -3.07
N MET A 356 -17.96 15.51 -3.53
CA MET A 356 -16.77 15.34 -2.71
C MET A 356 -15.61 16.16 -3.30
N VAL A 357 -14.95 16.93 -2.45
CA VAL A 357 -13.71 17.66 -2.81
C VAL A 357 -12.56 17.08 -2.00
N VAL A 358 -11.49 16.69 -2.69
CA VAL A 358 -10.24 16.21 -2.07
C VAL A 358 -9.11 17.14 -2.45
N SER A 359 -8.35 17.59 -1.45
CA SER A 359 -7.14 18.39 -1.61
C SER A 359 -6.02 17.75 -0.82
N VAL A 360 -4.91 17.44 -1.48
CA VAL A 360 -3.70 16.91 -0.85
C VAL A 360 -2.52 17.84 -1.17
N THR A 361 -1.80 18.24 -0.13
CA THR A 361 -0.58 19.02 -0.26
C THR A 361 0.55 18.24 0.41
N VAL A 362 1.60 17.93 -0.34
CA VAL A 362 2.84 17.34 0.18
C VAL A 362 3.94 18.37 0.02
N ARG A 363 4.69 18.61 1.10
CA ARG A 363 5.79 19.59 1.13
C ARG A 363 6.99 19.00 1.82
N ARG A 364 8.17 19.33 1.34
CA ARG A 364 9.42 19.10 2.03
C ARG A 364 9.61 20.18 3.10
N LEU A 365 9.97 19.79 4.30
CA LEU A 365 10.49 20.74 5.29
C LEU A 365 11.96 21.02 4.99
N PRO A 366 12.43 22.28 5.23
CA PRO A 366 13.86 22.58 5.15
C PRO A 366 14.63 21.63 6.07
N ASP A 367 15.81 21.22 5.63
CA ASP A 367 16.72 20.46 6.49
C ASP A 367 16.99 21.30 7.75
N PRO A 368 16.99 20.70 8.97
CA PRO A 368 17.34 21.44 10.17
C PRO A 368 18.72 22.05 9.97
N GLU A 369 18.87 23.34 10.26
CA GLU A 369 20.18 23.98 10.24
C GLU A 369 21.14 23.13 11.09
N PRO A 370 22.37 22.88 10.62
CA PRO A 370 23.33 22.15 11.41
C PRO A 370 23.47 22.91 12.75
N SER A 371 23.05 22.26 13.84
CA SER A 371 23.24 22.81 15.16
C SER A 371 24.74 23.11 15.32
N THR A 372 25.07 24.39 15.39
CA THR A 372 26.42 24.83 15.72
C THR A 372 26.72 24.23 17.09
N GLN A 373 27.42 23.11 17.12
CA GLN A 373 27.99 22.61 18.36
C GLN A 373 28.92 23.71 18.86
N VAL A 374 28.45 24.45 19.86
CA VAL A 374 29.33 25.30 20.64
C VAL A 374 30.32 24.34 21.30
N LEU A 375 31.50 24.21 20.69
CA LEU A 375 32.66 23.64 21.37
C LEU A 375 32.86 24.53 22.59
N VAL A 376 32.40 24.06 23.74
CA VAL A 376 32.85 24.60 25.02
C VAL A 376 34.32 24.20 25.15
N ASP A 377 35.18 25.16 24.81
CA ASP A 377 36.59 25.03 25.06
C ASP A 377 36.74 24.73 26.57
N ALA A 378 37.18 23.49 26.89
CA ALA A 378 37.67 23.18 28.20
C ALA A 378 39.05 23.83 28.28
N GLU A 379 39.11 24.98 28.92
CA GLU A 379 40.40 25.53 29.34
C GLU A 379 41.11 24.61 30.33
N PRO A 380 42.45 24.57 30.32
CA PRO A 380 43.33 23.60 31.01
C PRO A 380 43.30 23.68 32.52
#